data_5dd27fef80bda5522dda62160b832b6d
#
_entry.id   5dd27fef80bda5522dda62160b832b6d
#
_cell.length_a   1.000
_cell.length_b   1.000
_cell.length_c   1.000
_cell.angle_alpha   90.00
_cell.angle_beta   90.00
_cell.angle_gamma   90.00
#
_symmetry.space_group_name_H-M   'P 1'
#
loop_
_entity.id
_entity.type
_entity.pdbx_description
1 polymer ?
#
loop_
_entity_poly.entity_id
_entity_poly.type
_entity_poly.pdbx_seq_one_letter_code
_entity_poly.pdbx_strand_id
1 'polypeptide(L)'
;IQKLRYENGQLQRFKQINQLLLHSMDAIMTSTHRSEVFARLFEVIGEILPCDQILIAHHNEEQSTVMPVCSSIGGRTFKPLRYTDLTSVFEETMNVVNVSLIPGWKTHLGDWLPDANSVLIHPISTSQAKYIWLISDRNIGAFSKQYEDIFVSFSAFVANTLSHFEQRSLILERESLLEERDRIEKSMMHQDKMAALGQLAAGVAHELNNPLGFINSNLSSLQDYLGGIREFVSEATKSSPAMEMLHKKMDMDYILTDTDDLIDESLQGIRRASDIIANLKSFSHPDEKNRVDLDLNAVIELALTIIKTQAKTVVDIDFTRSEEKPVIHVNANQLAQVIINIVTNAIQAITDKTGRITITIE
;
A
#
# COMPACT_ATOMS: atom_id res chain seq x y z
N ILE A 1 19.83 21.62 65.75
CA ILE A 1 19.39 22.72 64.85
C ILE A 1 20.09 22.61 63.50
N GLN A 2 21.38 22.38 63.39
CA GLN A 2 22.07 22.23 62.11
C GLN A 2 21.61 21.01 61.32
N LYS A 3 21.39 19.84 61.95
CA LYS A 3 20.86 18.63 61.32
C LYS A 3 19.44 18.82 60.77
N LEU A 4 18.57 19.49 61.52
CA LEU A 4 17.19 19.82 61.09
C LEU A 4 17.17 20.82 59.91
N ARG A 5 18.10 21.78 59.85
CA ARG A 5 18.22 22.71 58.71
C ARG A 5 18.71 21.99 57.46
N TYR A 6 19.62 21.06 57.63
CA TYR A 6 20.15 20.22 56.53
C TYR A 6 19.02 19.32 56.00
N GLU A 7 18.30 18.61 56.85
CA GLU A 7 17.18 17.74 56.48
C GLU A 7 16.05 18.52 55.81
N ASN A 8 15.68 19.71 56.28
CA ASN A 8 14.68 20.57 55.62
C ASN A 8 15.15 21.11 54.29
N GLY A 9 16.43 21.43 54.13
CA GLY A 9 17.01 21.82 52.85
C GLY A 9 16.96 20.68 51.79
N GLN A 10 17.23 19.46 52.22
CA GLN A 10 17.11 18.26 51.38
C GLN A 10 15.67 18.00 50.97
N LEU A 11 14.71 18.10 51.89
CA LEU A 11 13.28 17.90 51.63
C LEU A 11 12.71 18.94 50.66
N GLN A 12 13.14 20.20 50.77
CA GLN A 12 12.72 21.27 49.86
C GLN A 12 13.28 21.04 48.44
N ARG A 13 14.52 20.65 48.30
CA ARG A 13 15.14 20.29 47.00
C ARG A 13 14.45 19.09 46.38
N PHE A 14 14.18 18.04 47.17
CA PHE A 14 13.47 16.86 46.68
C PHE A 14 12.04 17.20 46.20
N LYS A 15 11.33 18.10 46.88
CA LYS A 15 10.04 18.61 46.45
C LYS A 15 10.12 19.39 45.11
N GLN A 16 11.16 20.23 44.94
CA GLN A 16 11.38 20.97 43.70
C GLN A 16 11.67 20.03 42.54
N ILE A 17 12.52 19.02 42.73
CA ILE A 17 12.82 17.99 41.73
C ILE A 17 11.58 17.26 41.35
N ASN A 18 10.75 16.80 42.28
CA ASN A 18 9.52 16.10 41.98
C ASN A 18 8.48 16.99 41.26
N GLN A 19 8.41 18.28 41.57
CA GLN A 19 7.54 19.21 40.86
C GLN A 19 8.02 19.47 39.44
N LEU A 20 9.31 19.60 39.20
CA LEU A 20 9.89 19.70 37.85
C LEU A 20 9.66 18.44 37.02
N LEU A 21 9.82 17.25 37.66
CA LEU A 21 9.52 15.97 37.01
C LEU A 21 8.05 15.85 36.62
N LEU A 22 7.13 16.23 37.50
CA LEU A 22 5.69 16.21 37.20
C LEU A 22 5.30 17.16 36.04
N HIS A 23 5.91 18.37 36.02
CA HIS A 23 5.71 19.30 34.88
C HIS A 23 6.28 18.76 33.58
N SER A 24 7.40 18.06 33.63
CA SER A 24 8.00 17.40 32.45
C SER A 24 7.18 16.22 31.97
N MET A 25 6.50 15.49 32.87
CA MET A 25 5.62 14.38 32.51
C MET A 25 4.46 14.80 31.61
N ASP A 26 3.81 15.93 31.87
CA ASP A 26 2.72 16.44 31.02
C ASP A 26 3.24 16.77 29.61
N ALA A 27 4.44 17.35 29.50
CA ALA A 27 5.05 17.64 28.21
C ALA A 27 5.49 16.36 27.45
N ILE A 28 5.87 15.30 28.18
CA ILE A 28 6.25 14.00 27.62
C ILE A 28 5.05 13.25 27.06
N MET A 29 3.93 13.30 27.78
CA MET A 29 2.67 12.62 27.35
C MET A 29 2.05 13.25 26.11
N THR A 30 2.34 14.52 25.83
CA THR A 30 1.78 15.26 24.68
C THR A 30 2.71 15.29 23.45
N SER A 31 4.02 15.08 23.60
CA SER A 31 4.96 15.10 22.48
C SER A 31 4.98 13.76 21.72
N THR A 32 5.00 13.86 20.39
CA THR A 32 5.08 12.72 19.49
C THR A 32 6.53 12.34 19.15
N HIS A 33 7.50 13.26 19.38
CA HIS A 33 8.88 13.09 18.97
C HIS A 33 9.81 12.82 20.16
N ARG A 34 10.47 11.66 20.12
CA ARG A 34 11.45 11.23 21.13
C ARG A 34 12.52 12.29 21.42
N SER A 35 13.04 12.93 20.37
CA SER A 35 14.10 13.95 20.47
C SER A 35 13.68 15.18 21.29
N GLU A 36 12.44 15.64 21.14
CA GLU A 36 11.91 16.79 21.89
C GLU A 36 11.75 16.50 23.37
N VAL A 37 11.26 15.29 23.68
CA VAL A 37 11.10 14.87 25.07
C VAL A 37 12.42 14.80 25.78
N PHE A 38 13.42 14.16 25.16
CA PHE A 38 14.73 14.06 25.77
C PHE A 38 15.47 15.39 25.81
N ALA A 39 15.30 16.29 24.84
CA ALA A 39 15.88 17.63 24.90
C ALA A 39 15.38 18.40 26.14
N ARG A 40 14.06 18.40 26.39
CA ARG A 40 13.48 19.04 27.57
C ARG A 40 13.93 18.37 28.88
N LEU A 41 14.02 17.05 28.90
CA LEU A 41 14.51 16.31 30.05
C LEU A 41 15.96 16.67 30.36
N PHE A 42 16.80 16.81 29.34
CA PHE A 42 18.19 17.20 29.49
C PHE A 42 18.37 18.63 30.00
N GLU A 43 17.49 19.57 29.58
CA GLU A 43 17.44 20.92 30.13
C GLU A 43 17.18 20.89 31.64
N VAL A 44 16.14 20.17 32.06
CA VAL A 44 15.79 20.04 33.49
C VAL A 44 16.92 19.41 34.31
N ILE A 45 17.55 18.37 33.78
CA ILE A 45 18.67 17.71 34.45
C ILE A 45 19.89 18.64 34.55
N GLY A 46 20.21 19.39 33.50
CA GLY A 46 21.29 20.38 33.49
C GLY A 46 21.11 21.53 34.45
N GLU A 47 19.88 21.87 34.86
CA GLU A 47 19.58 22.85 35.92
C GLU A 47 19.90 22.31 37.33
N ILE A 48 19.83 20.98 37.50
CA ILE A 48 19.93 20.34 38.82
C ILE A 48 21.32 19.75 39.07
N LEU A 49 21.91 19.16 38.04
CA LEU A 49 23.20 18.48 38.09
C LEU A 49 24.29 19.30 37.40
N PRO A 50 25.49 19.39 37.97
CA PRO A 50 26.61 20.01 37.28
C PRO A 50 27.05 19.10 36.13
N CYS A 51 26.52 19.35 34.92
CA CYS A 51 26.89 18.57 33.76
C CYS A 51 26.92 19.43 32.49
N ASP A 52 27.97 19.25 31.69
CA ASP A 52 28.11 19.88 30.37
C ASP A 52 27.43 19.06 29.27
N GLN A 53 27.37 17.76 29.45
CA GLN A 53 26.85 16.85 28.43
C GLN A 53 26.06 15.71 29.07
N ILE A 54 24.95 15.38 28.42
CA ILE A 54 24.06 14.27 28.79
C ILE A 54 23.87 13.38 27.57
N LEU A 55 23.95 12.06 27.76
CA LEU A 55 23.87 11.09 26.67
C LEU A 55 23.17 9.82 27.15
N ILE A 56 22.30 9.29 26.32
CA ILE A 56 21.71 7.96 26.49
C ILE A 56 22.13 7.12 25.29
N ALA A 57 22.69 5.95 25.54
CA ALA A 57 23.14 5.04 24.51
C ALA A 57 22.46 3.68 24.66
N HIS A 58 22.05 3.11 23.55
CA HIS A 58 21.44 1.79 23.43
C HIS A 58 22.54 0.72 23.38
N HIS A 59 22.37 -0.34 24.14
CA HIS A 59 23.21 -1.53 24.13
C HIS A 59 22.61 -2.58 23.20
N ASN A 60 23.30 -2.87 22.10
CA ASN A 60 22.95 -3.99 21.22
C ASN A 60 23.79 -5.22 21.61
N GLU A 61 23.17 -6.16 22.32
CA GLU A 61 23.84 -7.39 22.78
C GLU A 61 24.27 -8.28 21.61
N GLU A 62 23.47 -8.40 20.57
CA GLU A 62 23.77 -9.26 19.41
C GLU A 62 25.01 -8.80 18.65
N GLN A 63 25.18 -7.50 18.49
CA GLN A 63 26.31 -6.91 17.79
C GLN A 63 27.48 -6.56 18.74
N SER A 64 27.30 -6.74 20.05
CA SER A 64 28.23 -6.28 21.07
C SER A 64 28.64 -4.81 20.87
N THR A 65 27.66 -3.96 20.61
CA THR A 65 27.88 -2.53 20.36
C THR A 65 26.99 -1.66 21.23
N VAL A 66 27.47 -0.46 21.50
CA VAL A 66 26.73 0.61 22.17
C VAL A 66 26.67 1.79 21.23
N MET A 67 25.48 2.40 21.09
CA MET A 67 25.29 3.55 20.22
C MET A 67 24.44 4.61 20.90
N PRO A 68 24.85 5.90 20.90
CA PRO A 68 24.04 6.98 21.39
C PRO A 68 22.71 7.11 20.62
N VAL A 69 21.62 7.17 21.37
CA VAL A 69 20.27 7.32 20.84
C VAL A 69 19.65 8.68 21.17
N CYS A 70 20.15 9.33 22.24
CA CYS A 70 19.80 10.70 22.62
C CYS A 70 21.03 11.40 23.17
N SER A 71 21.20 12.68 22.85
CA SER A 71 22.31 13.52 23.31
C SER A 71 21.86 14.95 23.51
N SER A 72 22.39 15.63 24.53
CA SER A 72 22.26 17.08 24.73
C SER A 72 23.06 17.88 23.70
N ILE A 73 24.00 17.22 23.00
CA ILE A 73 24.80 17.85 21.95
C ILE A 73 24.06 17.69 20.62
N GLY A 74 23.54 18.78 20.08
CA GLY A 74 22.88 18.80 18.76
C GLY A 74 23.88 18.64 17.61
N GLY A 75 23.43 18.02 16.52
CA GLY A 75 24.15 18.00 15.23
C GLY A 75 25.37 17.09 15.15
N ARG A 76 25.65 16.26 16.15
CA ARG A 76 26.81 15.37 16.17
C ARG A 76 26.41 13.95 15.74
N THR A 77 27.18 13.38 14.83
CA THR A 77 27.05 11.97 14.44
C THR A 77 28.01 11.14 15.31
N PHE A 78 27.47 10.14 15.98
CA PHE A 78 28.23 9.24 16.83
C PHE A 78 28.53 7.93 16.10
N LYS A 79 29.72 7.37 16.35
CA LYS A 79 30.07 6.02 15.88
C LYS A 79 29.70 4.99 16.92
N PRO A 80 29.22 3.80 16.53
CA PRO A 80 29.01 2.69 17.47
C PRO A 80 30.33 2.29 18.12
N LEU A 81 30.29 2.03 19.41
CA LEU A 81 31.45 1.50 20.15
C LEU A 81 31.27 0.00 20.39
N ARG A 82 32.34 -0.78 20.21
CA ARG A 82 32.39 -2.17 20.66
C ARG A 82 32.82 -2.20 22.13
N TYR A 83 32.10 -2.99 22.93
CA TYR A 83 32.27 -2.93 24.40
C TYR A 83 32.96 -4.14 25.01
N THR A 84 33.88 -4.80 24.35
CA THR A 84 34.60 -5.97 24.89
C THR A 84 35.21 -5.72 26.29
N ASP A 85 35.40 -4.44 26.66
CA ASP A 85 36.09 -4.07 27.92
C ASP A 85 35.23 -3.22 28.88
N LEU A 86 33.91 -3.03 28.56
CA LEU A 86 33.02 -2.15 29.33
C LEU A 86 31.86 -2.88 30.03
N THR A 87 32.00 -4.17 30.31
CA THR A 87 30.90 -4.98 30.89
C THR A 87 30.38 -4.44 32.22
N SER A 88 31.27 -3.92 33.08
CA SER A 88 30.88 -3.35 34.38
C SER A 88 29.98 -2.11 34.28
N VAL A 89 30.03 -1.37 33.17
CA VAL A 89 29.21 -0.17 32.94
C VAL A 89 27.73 -0.50 32.79
N PHE A 90 27.41 -1.74 32.46
CA PHE A 90 26.01 -2.21 32.28
C PHE A 90 25.42 -2.88 33.53
N GLU A 91 26.24 -3.06 34.57
CA GLU A 91 25.84 -3.78 35.79
C GLU A 91 25.62 -2.82 36.96
N GLU A 92 26.48 -1.79 37.10
CA GLU A 92 26.45 -0.91 38.24
C GLU A 92 26.66 0.56 37.88
N THR A 93 26.22 1.45 38.78
CA THR A 93 26.47 2.89 38.66
C THR A 93 27.97 3.15 38.85
N MET A 94 28.56 3.87 37.91
CA MET A 94 29.98 4.24 37.97
C MET A 94 30.16 5.77 38.09
N ASN A 95 30.83 6.21 39.12
CA ASN A 95 31.25 7.59 39.30
C ASN A 95 32.74 7.72 39.01
N VAL A 96 33.04 8.24 37.81
CA VAL A 96 34.43 8.44 37.36
C VAL A 96 34.86 9.84 37.70
N VAL A 97 35.60 9.98 38.82
CA VAL A 97 36.06 11.26 39.35
C VAL A 97 37.06 11.95 38.40
N ASN A 98 37.90 11.19 37.72
CA ASN A 98 38.87 11.67 36.74
C ASN A 98 39.03 10.66 35.60
N VAL A 99 38.59 10.99 34.43
CA VAL A 99 38.64 10.12 33.24
C VAL A 99 40.07 9.83 32.77
N SER A 100 41.03 10.71 33.08
CA SER A 100 42.43 10.51 32.72
C SER A 100 43.09 9.31 33.43
N LEU A 101 42.47 8.83 34.51
CA LEU A 101 42.94 7.66 35.27
C LEU A 101 42.41 6.34 34.71
N ILE A 102 41.46 6.39 33.73
CA ILE A 102 40.92 5.19 33.11
C ILE A 102 41.73 4.85 31.85
N PRO A 103 42.39 3.67 31.83
CA PRO A 103 43.13 3.22 30.66
C PRO A 103 42.15 3.10 29.44
N GLY A 104 42.56 3.66 28.30
CA GLY A 104 41.74 3.56 27.07
C GLY A 104 40.50 4.47 27.00
N TRP A 105 40.28 5.38 27.97
CA TRP A 105 39.17 6.31 27.94
C TRP A 105 38.99 7.00 26.58
N LYS A 106 40.04 7.54 26.01
CA LYS A 106 40.02 8.24 24.74
C LYS A 106 39.62 7.34 23.56
N THR A 107 39.97 6.07 23.62
CA THR A 107 39.64 5.08 22.59
C THR A 107 38.23 4.54 22.71
N HIS A 108 37.64 4.57 23.90
CA HIS A 108 36.31 4.02 24.14
C HIS A 108 35.22 5.10 24.14
N LEU A 109 35.27 6.02 25.10
CA LEU A 109 34.22 7.03 25.29
C LEU A 109 34.66 8.46 24.94
N GLY A 110 35.96 8.70 24.73
CA GLY A 110 36.48 10.03 24.44
C GLY A 110 35.95 10.65 23.15
N ASP A 111 35.60 9.85 22.15
CA ASP A 111 34.93 10.34 20.92
C ASP A 111 33.50 10.85 21.18
N TRP A 112 32.81 10.28 22.17
CA TRP A 112 31.48 10.73 22.55
C TRP A 112 31.52 11.95 23.48
N LEU A 113 32.49 11.96 24.41
CA LEU A 113 32.61 12.94 25.47
C LEU A 113 34.06 13.54 25.50
N PRO A 114 34.45 14.31 24.46
CA PRO A 114 35.84 14.74 24.26
C PRO A 114 36.38 15.70 25.34
N ASP A 115 35.49 16.50 25.93
CA ASP A 115 35.81 17.51 26.91
C ASP A 115 35.59 17.04 28.36
N ALA A 116 35.19 15.79 28.55
CA ALA A 116 34.88 15.26 29.87
C ALA A 116 36.15 15.04 30.70
N ASN A 117 36.17 15.52 31.94
CA ASN A 117 37.15 15.20 32.94
C ASN A 117 36.56 14.35 34.08
N SER A 118 35.25 14.43 34.33
CA SER A 118 34.50 13.48 35.17
C SER A 118 33.27 12.98 34.49
N VAL A 119 32.83 11.75 34.78
CA VAL A 119 31.63 11.12 34.17
C VAL A 119 30.89 10.30 35.21
N LEU A 120 29.59 10.39 35.18
CA LEU A 120 28.71 9.55 35.95
C LEU A 120 27.88 8.70 34.98
N ILE A 121 27.92 7.39 35.17
CA ILE A 121 27.29 6.41 34.29
C ILE A 121 26.31 5.56 35.10
N HIS A 122 25.11 5.32 34.55
CA HIS A 122 24.12 4.45 35.18
C HIS A 122 23.47 3.56 34.13
N PRO A 123 23.39 2.24 34.39
CA PRO A 123 22.67 1.32 33.51
C PRO A 123 21.15 1.50 33.65
N ILE A 124 20.43 1.47 32.52
CA ILE A 124 19.01 1.50 32.47
C ILE A 124 18.52 0.27 31.70
N SER A 125 17.56 -0.45 32.26
CA SER A 125 16.92 -1.57 31.59
C SER A 125 15.43 -1.30 31.41
N THR A 126 14.96 -1.50 30.21
CA THR A 126 13.53 -1.53 29.88
C THR A 126 13.09 -2.99 29.70
N SER A 127 11.85 -3.22 29.36
CA SER A 127 11.35 -4.56 29.03
C SER A 127 11.92 -5.11 27.71
N GLN A 128 12.49 -4.27 26.85
CA GLN A 128 12.89 -4.62 25.49
C GLN A 128 14.38 -4.42 25.24
N ALA A 129 15.04 -3.49 25.96
CA ALA A 129 16.41 -3.12 25.66
C ALA A 129 17.17 -2.68 26.91
N LYS A 130 18.49 -2.72 26.81
CA LYS A 130 19.41 -2.16 27.79
C LYS A 130 20.02 -0.88 27.27
N TYR A 131 20.16 0.09 28.17
CA TYR A 131 20.74 1.38 27.87
C TYR A 131 21.79 1.73 28.93
N ILE A 132 22.66 2.66 28.59
CA ILE A 132 23.47 3.38 29.56
C ILE A 132 23.10 4.85 29.47
N TRP A 133 23.00 5.46 30.64
CA TRP A 133 22.78 6.87 30.79
C TRP A 133 24.03 7.52 31.37
N LEU A 134 24.57 8.54 30.70
CA LEU A 134 25.81 9.18 31.01
C LEU A 134 25.62 10.69 31.16
N ILE A 135 26.25 11.27 32.15
CA ILE A 135 26.47 12.71 32.26
C ILE A 135 27.96 12.98 32.44
N SER A 136 28.45 14.06 31.88
CA SER A 136 29.84 14.44 31.99
C SER A 136 30.04 15.92 32.31
N ASP A 137 31.18 16.23 32.96
CA ASP A 137 31.58 17.58 33.30
C ASP A 137 33.08 17.78 33.02
N ARG A 138 33.47 19.03 32.69
CA ARG A 138 34.84 19.42 32.42
C ARG A 138 35.69 19.50 33.68
N ASN A 139 35.08 19.57 34.87
CA ASN A 139 35.78 19.62 36.13
C ASN A 139 36.05 18.20 36.67
N ILE A 140 37.21 17.99 37.23
CA ILE A 140 37.56 16.76 37.95
C ILE A 140 36.72 16.71 39.22
N GLY A 141 36.09 15.57 39.50
CA GLY A 141 35.32 15.37 40.73
C GLY A 141 34.05 16.19 40.84
N ALA A 142 33.43 16.53 39.70
CA ALA A 142 32.19 17.31 39.67
C ALA A 142 31.05 16.62 40.40
N PHE A 143 31.02 15.28 40.41
CA PHE A 143 29.92 14.49 40.94
C PHE A 143 30.18 14.01 42.37
N SER A 144 29.54 14.69 43.33
CA SER A 144 29.49 14.22 44.71
C SER A 144 28.52 13.04 44.86
N LYS A 145 28.58 12.32 45.98
CA LYS A 145 27.64 11.26 46.29
C LYS A 145 26.17 11.73 46.24
N GLN A 146 25.90 12.97 46.63
CA GLN A 146 24.58 13.56 46.55
C GLN A 146 24.09 13.70 45.09
N TYR A 147 24.96 14.11 44.17
CA TYR A 147 24.62 14.20 42.75
C TYR A 147 24.42 12.82 42.13
N GLU A 148 25.19 11.84 42.56
CA GLU A 148 25.00 10.44 42.15
C GLU A 148 23.63 9.90 42.55
N ASP A 149 23.21 10.13 43.83
CA ASP A 149 21.90 9.70 44.34
C ASP A 149 20.74 10.38 43.56
N ILE A 150 20.88 11.66 43.22
CA ILE A 150 19.91 12.39 42.37
C ILE A 150 19.87 11.80 40.98
N PHE A 151 21.03 11.57 40.36
CA PHE A 151 21.14 11.01 39.02
C PHE A 151 20.48 9.62 38.91
N VAL A 152 20.76 8.76 39.89
CA VAL A 152 20.12 7.44 39.97
C VAL A 152 18.59 7.54 40.13
N SER A 153 18.11 8.54 40.90
CA SER A 153 16.66 8.73 41.06
C SER A 153 15.95 9.13 39.76
N PHE A 154 16.63 9.85 38.85
CA PHE A 154 16.13 10.18 37.54
C PHE A 154 16.13 8.98 36.59
N SER A 155 16.91 7.94 36.84
CA SER A 155 17.01 6.78 35.94
C SER A 155 15.69 6.05 35.73
N ALA A 156 14.86 5.94 36.78
CA ALA A 156 13.53 5.35 36.68
C ALA A 156 12.61 6.13 35.73
N PHE A 157 12.72 7.46 35.76
CA PHE A 157 11.96 8.33 34.88
C PHE A 157 12.43 8.19 33.40
N VAL A 158 13.74 8.16 33.19
CA VAL A 158 14.34 7.92 31.86
C VAL A 158 13.94 6.55 31.35
N ALA A 159 13.97 5.51 32.19
CA ALA A 159 13.56 4.15 31.85
C ALA A 159 12.08 4.09 31.39
N ASN A 160 11.18 4.73 32.15
CA ASN A 160 9.76 4.79 31.80
C ASN A 160 9.51 5.54 30.48
N THR A 161 10.24 6.62 30.27
CA THR A 161 10.17 7.40 29.01
C THR A 161 10.62 6.57 27.82
N LEU A 162 11.74 5.87 27.94
CA LEU A 162 12.25 4.95 26.90
C LEU A 162 11.23 3.83 26.61
N SER A 163 10.72 3.17 27.67
CA SER A 163 9.71 2.10 27.53
C SER A 163 8.45 2.57 26.82
N HIS A 164 8.00 3.79 27.10
CA HIS A 164 6.83 4.38 26.45
C HIS A 164 7.05 4.53 24.92
N PHE A 165 8.20 5.03 24.49
CA PHE A 165 8.53 5.15 23.08
C PHE A 165 8.71 3.80 22.39
N GLU A 166 9.29 2.82 23.06
CA GLU A 166 9.42 1.44 22.56
C GLU A 166 8.05 0.82 22.33
N GLN A 167 7.15 0.90 23.30
CA GLN A 167 5.79 0.38 23.19
C GLN A 167 5.00 1.06 22.07
N ARG A 168 5.12 2.38 21.94
CA ARG A 168 4.45 3.14 20.87
C ARG A 168 4.96 2.73 19.49
N SER A 169 6.26 2.53 19.33
CA SER A 169 6.85 2.05 18.07
C SER A 169 6.30 0.69 17.67
N LEU A 170 6.20 -0.24 18.64
CA LEU A 170 5.64 -1.58 18.39
C LEU A 170 4.15 -1.55 18.03
N ILE A 171 3.37 -0.66 18.65
CA ILE A 171 1.96 -0.51 18.31
C ILE A 171 1.80 -0.05 16.86
N LEU A 172 2.56 0.97 16.45
CA LEU A 172 2.53 1.47 15.08
C LEU A 172 2.98 0.41 14.04
N GLU A 173 4.03 -0.33 14.35
CA GLU A 173 4.49 -1.43 13.51
C GLU A 173 3.42 -2.54 13.38
N ARG A 174 2.82 -2.91 14.50
CA ARG A 174 1.72 -3.90 14.52
C ARG A 174 0.51 -3.44 13.72
N GLU A 175 0.11 -2.18 13.84
CA GLU A 175 -1.00 -1.60 13.05
C GLU A 175 -0.69 -1.67 11.56
N SER A 176 0.51 -1.29 11.13
CA SER A 176 0.96 -1.38 9.75
C SER A 176 0.90 -2.81 9.20
N LEU A 177 1.37 -3.80 9.98
CA LEU A 177 1.33 -5.21 9.60
C LEU A 177 -0.11 -5.76 9.50
N LEU A 178 -1.01 -5.30 10.36
CA LEU A 178 -2.43 -5.68 10.31
C LEU A 178 -3.11 -5.12 9.05
N GLU A 179 -2.84 -3.88 8.69
CA GLU A 179 -3.36 -3.26 7.46
C GLU A 179 -2.86 -3.99 6.21
N GLU A 180 -1.57 -4.36 6.18
CA GLU A 180 -1.00 -5.12 5.08
C GLU A 180 -1.63 -6.51 4.97
N ARG A 181 -1.76 -7.22 6.10
CA ARG A 181 -2.45 -8.52 6.15
C ARG A 181 -3.87 -8.44 5.60
N ASP A 182 -4.66 -7.46 6.05
CA ASP A 182 -6.05 -7.29 5.60
C ASP A 182 -6.15 -6.98 4.11
N ARG A 183 -5.16 -6.25 3.56
CA ARG A 183 -5.07 -5.99 2.10
C ARG A 183 -4.78 -7.27 1.33
N ILE A 184 -3.84 -8.08 1.82
CA ILE A 184 -3.49 -9.37 1.20
C ILE A 184 -4.69 -10.33 1.26
N GLU A 185 -5.37 -10.44 2.40
CA GLU A 185 -6.53 -11.31 2.57
C GLU A 185 -7.68 -10.95 1.63
N LYS A 186 -7.99 -9.65 1.47
CA LYS A 186 -8.96 -9.16 0.49
C LYS A 186 -8.57 -9.51 -0.95
N SER A 187 -7.28 -9.37 -1.28
CA SER A 187 -6.77 -9.72 -2.61
C SER A 187 -6.88 -11.23 -2.88
N MET A 188 -6.51 -12.08 -1.92
CA MET A 188 -6.66 -13.54 -2.03
C MET A 188 -8.11 -13.95 -2.20
N MET A 189 -9.02 -13.39 -1.40
CA MET A 189 -10.45 -13.69 -1.51
C MET A 189 -11.02 -13.28 -2.87
N HIS A 190 -10.53 -12.17 -3.45
CA HIS A 190 -10.89 -11.76 -4.80
C HIS A 190 -10.37 -12.74 -5.86
N GLN A 191 -9.11 -13.18 -5.73
CA GLN A 191 -8.52 -14.18 -6.63
C GLN A 191 -9.25 -15.53 -6.56
N ASP A 192 -9.59 -16.01 -5.36
CA ASP A 192 -10.34 -17.25 -5.18
C ASP A 192 -11.73 -17.18 -5.83
N LYS A 193 -12.44 -16.05 -5.66
CA LYS A 193 -13.72 -15.82 -6.34
C LYS A 193 -13.56 -15.81 -7.86
N MET A 194 -12.50 -15.19 -8.39
CA MET A 194 -12.22 -15.15 -9.82
C MET A 194 -11.86 -16.54 -10.36
N ALA A 195 -11.06 -17.31 -9.64
CA ALA A 195 -10.70 -18.68 -10.01
C ALA A 195 -11.93 -19.61 -10.04
N ALA A 196 -12.79 -19.54 -9.01
CA ALA A 196 -14.03 -20.31 -8.96
C ALA A 196 -15.00 -19.90 -10.10
N LEU A 197 -15.15 -18.59 -10.34
CA LEU A 197 -15.97 -18.08 -11.46
C LEU A 197 -15.40 -18.56 -12.80
N GLY A 198 -14.07 -18.57 -12.93
CA GLY A 198 -13.38 -19.03 -14.11
C GLY A 198 -13.65 -20.49 -14.44
N GLN A 199 -13.53 -21.39 -13.46
CA GLN A 199 -13.82 -22.81 -13.66
C GLN A 199 -15.27 -23.06 -14.07
N LEU A 200 -16.22 -22.38 -13.42
CA LEU A 200 -17.63 -22.46 -13.78
C LEU A 200 -17.90 -21.92 -15.19
N ALA A 201 -17.30 -20.78 -15.53
CA ALA A 201 -17.46 -20.13 -16.82
C ALA A 201 -17.01 -21.00 -17.99
N ALA A 202 -15.90 -21.72 -17.86
CA ALA A 202 -15.39 -22.61 -18.91
C ALA A 202 -16.36 -23.78 -19.21
N GLY A 203 -16.89 -24.41 -18.14
CA GLY A 203 -17.88 -25.50 -18.27
C GLY A 203 -19.19 -25.03 -18.88
N VAL A 204 -19.75 -23.95 -18.33
CA VAL A 204 -21.01 -23.35 -18.81
C VAL A 204 -20.88 -22.83 -20.25
N ALA A 205 -19.75 -22.22 -20.61
CA ALA A 205 -19.51 -21.75 -21.97
C ALA A 205 -19.55 -22.90 -23.00
N HIS A 206 -18.96 -24.04 -22.66
CA HIS A 206 -18.98 -25.20 -23.55
C HIS A 206 -20.40 -25.76 -23.71
N GLU A 207 -21.15 -25.86 -22.60
CA GLU A 207 -22.52 -26.36 -22.61
C GLU A 207 -23.52 -25.40 -23.30
N LEU A 208 -23.30 -24.08 -23.25
CA LEU A 208 -24.13 -23.10 -23.93
C LEU A 208 -23.78 -22.95 -25.42
N ASN A 209 -22.53 -23.08 -25.81
CA ASN A 209 -22.15 -22.99 -27.23
C ASN A 209 -22.71 -24.11 -28.06
N ASN A 210 -22.95 -25.31 -27.51
CA ASN A 210 -23.53 -26.42 -28.19
C ASN A 210 -24.98 -26.14 -28.68
N PRO A 211 -25.98 -25.78 -27.82
CA PRO A 211 -27.31 -25.46 -28.26
C PRO A 211 -27.35 -24.22 -29.15
N LEU A 212 -26.53 -23.20 -28.88
CA LEU A 212 -26.46 -22.02 -29.75
C LEU A 212 -25.96 -22.38 -31.16
N GLY A 213 -25.02 -23.29 -31.28
CA GLY A 213 -24.53 -23.80 -32.56
C GLY A 213 -25.66 -24.49 -33.36
N PHE A 214 -26.48 -25.33 -32.68
CA PHE A 214 -27.63 -25.97 -33.33
C PHE A 214 -28.71 -24.96 -33.77
N ILE A 215 -29.03 -23.98 -32.91
CA ILE A 215 -30.01 -22.96 -33.25
C ILE A 215 -29.52 -22.10 -34.43
N ASN A 216 -28.25 -21.70 -34.42
CA ASN A 216 -27.66 -20.94 -35.53
C ASN A 216 -27.73 -21.71 -36.85
N SER A 217 -27.35 -23.00 -36.84
CA SER A 217 -27.41 -23.86 -38.02
C SER A 217 -28.86 -24.03 -38.54
N ASN A 218 -29.83 -24.22 -37.63
CA ASN A 218 -31.24 -24.38 -38.01
C ASN A 218 -31.82 -23.09 -38.62
N LEU A 219 -31.49 -21.93 -38.06
CA LEU A 219 -31.94 -20.64 -38.60
C LEU A 219 -31.29 -20.34 -39.96
N SER A 220 -30.02 -20.68 -40.15
CA SER A 220 -29.37 -20.56 -41.46
C SER A 220 -30.05 -21.45 -42.51
N SER A 221 -30.36 -22.68 -42.13
CA SER A 221 -31.12 -23.59 -43.06
C SER A 221 -32.53 -23.07 -43.38
N LEU A 222 -33.19 -22.46 -42.38
CA LEU A 222 -34.50 -21.86 -42.58
C LEU A 222 -34.43 -20.65 -43.51
N GLN A 223 -33.36 -19.85 -43.44
CA GLN A 223 -33.11 -18.72 -44.34
C GLN A 223 -32.94 -19.20 -45.79
N ASP A 224 -32.17 -20.29 -45.99
CA ASP A 224 -32.03 -20.91 -47.32
C ASP A 224 -33.35 -21.43 -47.87
N TYR A 225 -34.19 -22.08 -47.03
CA TYR A 225 -35.53 -22.58 -47.47
C TYR A 225 -36.48 -21.44 -47.85
N LEU A 226 -36.43 -20.32 -47.11
CA LEU A 226 -37.22 -19.14 -47.44
C LEU A 226 -36.78 -18.50 -48.74
N GLY A 227 -35.49 -18.51 -49.06
CA GLY A 227 -34.96 -18.09 -50.35
C GLY A 227 -35.62 -18.90 -51.51
N GLY A 228 -35.65 -20.23 -51.38
CA GLY A 228 -36.32 -21.10 -52.34
C GLY A 228 -37.83 -20.90 -52.44
N ILE A 229 -38.51 -20.68 -51.29
CA ILE A 229 -39.95 -20.40 -51.28
C ILE A 229 -40.25 -19.05 -51.98
N ARG A 230 -39.39 -18.03 -51.72
CA ARG A 230 -39.52 -16.70 -52.34
C ARG A 230 -39.37 -16.80 -53.86
N GLU A 231 -38.43 -17.55 -54.37
CA GLU A 231 -38.23 -17.79 -55.80
C GLU A 231 -39.45 -18.49 -56.41
N PHE A 232 -39.94 -19.55 -55.76
CA PHE A 232 -41.16 -20.29 -56.22
C PHE A 232 -42.40 -19.38 -56.24
N VAL A 233 -42.65 -18.61 -55.19
CA VAL A 233 -43.75 -17.67 -55.08
C VAL A 233 -43.71 -16.61 -56.19
N SER A 234 -42.51 -16.04 -56.42
CA SER A 234 -42.28 -15.05 -57.48
C SER A 234 -42.59 -15.60 -58.87
N GLU A 235 -42.16 -16.83 -59.16
CA GLU A 235 -42.38 -17.44 -60.46
C GLU A 235 -43.85 -17.88 -60.67
N ALA A 236 -44.48 -18.41 -59.62
CA ALA A 236 -45.91 -18.78 -59.66
C ALA A 236 -46.78 -17.55 -59.85
N THR A 237 -46.51 -16.43 -59.21
CA THR A 237 -47.22 -15.16 -59.30
C THR A 237 -47.13 -14.57 -60.69
N LYS A 238 -46.01 -14.68 -61.39
CA LYS A 238 -45.82 -14.27 -62.79
C LYS A 238 -46.59 -15.15 -63.78
N SER A 239 -46.81 -16.42 -63.46
CA SER A 239 -47.32 -17.43 -64.34
C SER A 239 -48.87 -17.47 -64.41
N SER A 240 -49.59 -16.87 -63.42
CA SER A 240 -51.07 -16.98 -63.36
C SER A 240 -51.71 -15.79 -62.63
N PRO A 241 -52.73 -15.10 -63.25
CA PRO A 241 -53.46 -14.03 -62.58
C PRO A 241 -54.19 -14.48 -61.29
N ALA A 242 -54.61 -15.74 -61.24
CA ALA A 242 -55.24 -16.31 -60.04
C ALA A 242 -54.25 -16.42 -58.90
N MET A 243 -53.00 -16.75 -59.18
CA MET A 243 -51.91 -16.76 -58.19
C MET A 243 -51.50 -15.35 -57.71
N GLU A 244 -51.54 -14.36 -58.59
CA GLU A 244 -51.36 -12.97 -58.23
C GLU A 244 -52.43 -12.46 -57.26
N MET A 245 -53.66 -12.80 -57.50
CA MET A 245 -54.80 -12.47 -56.60
C MET A 245 -54.63 -13.16 -55.22
N LEU A 246 -54.18 -14.41 -55.19
CA LEU A 246 -53.96 -15.16 -53.97
C LEU A 246 -52.77 -14.60 -53.17
N HIS A 247 -51.68 -14.27 -53.85
CA HIS A 247 -50.49 -13.64 -53.29
C HIS A 247 -50.85 -12.31 -52.57
N LYS A 248 -51.63 -11.44 -53.22
CA LYS A 248 -52.12 -10.18 -52.63
C LYS A 248 -53.10 -10.43 -51.48
N LYS A 249 -54.04 -11.41 -51.64
CA LYS A 249 -55.01 -11.74 -50.59
C LYS A 249 -54.34 -12.27 -49.31
N MET A 250 -53.25 -13.02 -49.44
CA MET A 250 -52.49 -13.59 -48.30
C MET A 250 -51.46 -12.68 -47.79
N ASP A 251 -51.21 -11.50 -48.36
CA ASP A 251 -50.17 -10.56 -48.02
C ASP A 251 -48.77 -11.22 -47.97
N MET A 252 -48.46 -12.01 -48.99
CA MET A 252 -47.27 -12.85 -49.04
C MET A 252 -45.99 -12.04 -49.00
N ASP A 253 -45.98 -10.83 -49.57
CA ASP A 253 -44.80 -9.96 -49.50
C ASP A 253 -44.48 -9.56 -48.05
N TYR A 254 -45.48 -9.23 -47.26
CA TYR A 254 -45.35 -8.95 -45.86
C TYR A 254 -44.81 -10.18 -45.08
N ILE A 255 -45.45 -11.35 -45.28
CA ILE A 255 -45.08 -12.58 -44.60
C ILE A 255 -43.60 -12.94 -44.87
N LEU A 256 -43.15 -12.85 -46.11
CA LEU A 256 -41.78 -13.17 -46.49
C LEU A 256 -40.79 -12.17 -45.93
N THR A 257 -41.16 -10.89 -45.91
CA THR A 257 -40.28 -9.86 -45.33
C THR A 257 -40.20 -9.98 -43.80
N ASP A 258 -41.34 -10.13 -43.12
CA ASP A 258 -41.39 -10.29 -41.65
C ASP A 258 -40.67 -11.56 -41.20
N THR A 259 -40.74 -12.64 -41.97
CA THR A 259 -40.01 -13.88 -41.64
C THR A 259 -38.48 -13.69 -41.78
N ASP A 260 -38.01 -12.96 -42.79
CA ASP A 260 -36.58 -12.61 -42.89
C ASP A 260 -36.13 -11.78 -41.70
N ASP A 261 -36.93 -10.76 -41.33
CA ASP A 261 -36.62 -9.90 -40.16
C ASP A 261 -36.56 -10.72 -38.87
N LEU A 262 -37.50 -11.65 -38.64
CA LEU A 262 -37.52 -12.55 -37.48
C LEU A 262 -36.28 -13.46 -37.41
N ILE A 263 -35.82 -13.99 -38.55
CA ILE A 263 -34.62 -14.81 -38.62
C ILE A 263 -33.38 -13.97 -38.32
N ASP A 264 -33.28 -12.79 -38.94
CA ASP A 264 -32.14 -11.90 -38.73
C ASP A 264 -32.03 -11.42 -37.29
N GLU A 265 -33.15 -11.06 -36.65
CA GLU A 265 -33.19 -10.72 -35.23
C GLU A 265 -32.75 -11.90 -34.33
N SER A 266 -33.22 -13.11 -34.66
CA SER A 266 -32.84 -14.33 -33.93
C SER A 266 -31.33 -14.63 -34.03
N LEU A 267 -30.78 -14.52 -35.25
CA LEU A 267 -29.32 -14.69 -35.48
C LEU A 267 -28.51 -13.63 -34.77
N GLN A 268 -28.99 -12.38 -34.69
CA GLN A 268 -28.32 -11.33 -33.88
C GLN A 268 -28.37 -11.64 -32.39
N GLY A 269 -29.49 -12.21 -31.89
CA GLY A 269 -29.60 -12.66 -30.50
C GLY A 269 -28.57 -13.74 -30.14
N ILE A 270 -28.41 -14.73 -31.06
CA ILE A 270 -27.40 -15.80 -30.89
C ILE A 270 -25.98 -15.24 -30.88
N ARG A 271 -25.68 -14.34 -31.83
CA ARG A 271 -24.33 -13.68 -31.85
C ARG A 271 -24.04 -12.97 -30.53
N ARG A 272 -24.99 -12.19 -30.01
CA ARG A 272 -24.87 -11.52 -28.70
C ARG A 272 -24.64 -12.50 -27.55
N ALA A 273 -25.38 -13.61 -27.52
CA ALA A 273 -25.20 -14.65 -26.49
C ALA A 273 -23.81 -15.31 -26.59
N SER A 274 -23.34 -15.61 -27.81
CA SER A 274 -22.00 -16.16 -28.05
C SER A 274 -20.90 -15.21 -27.61
N ASP A 275 -21.06 -13.91 -27.86
CA ASP A 275 -20.09 -12.89 -27.41
C ASP A 275 -20.02 -12.80 -25.87
N ILE A 276 -21.17 -12.86 -25.19
CA ILE A 276 -21.22 -12.90 -23.71
C ILE A 276 -20.49 -14.13 -23.16
N ILE A 277 -20.73 -15.30 -23.78
CA ILE A 277 -20.10 -16.55 -23.40
C ILE A 277 -18.60 -16.51 -23.66
N ALA A 278 -18.14 -15.96 -24.78
CA ALA A 278 -16.73 -15.79 -25.10
C ALA A 278 -16.04 -14.86 -24.10
N ASN A 279 -16.70 -13.76 -23.74
CA ASN A 279 -16.22 -12.84 -22.71
C ASN A 279 -16.11 -13.54 -21.34
N LEU A 280 -17.13 -14.31 -20.97
CA LEU A 280 -17.12 -15.07 -19.70
C LEU A 280 -15.97 -16.09 -19.67
N LYS A 281 -15.69 -16.77 -20.80
CA LYS A 281 -14.58 -17.71 -20.94
C LYS A 281 -13.22 -17.01 -20.84
N SER A 282 -13.07 -15.80 -21.36
CA SER A 282 -11.81 -15.05 -21.29
C SER A 282 -11.42 -14.66 -19.85
N PHE A 283 -12.39 -14.49 -18.94
CA PHE A 283 -12.16 -14.33 -17.51
C PHE A 283 -11.59 -15.60 -16.84
N SER A 284 -11.80 -16.77 -17.42
CA SER A 284 -11.47 -18.08 -16.86
C SER A 284 -10.01 -18.48 -17.03
N HIS A 285 -9.38 -18.05 -18.10
CA HIS A 285 -7.98 -18.41 -18.42
C HIS A 285 -7.24 -17.15 -18.89
N PRO A 286 -6.55 -16.45 -17.97
CA PRO A 286 -5.54 -15.52 -18.41
C PRO A 286 -4.41 -16.37 -19.04
N ASP A 287 -4.35 -16.39 -20.36
CA ASP A 287 -3.25 -16.98 -21.11
C ASP A 287 -1.98 -16.13 -20.84
N GLU A 288 -1.31 -16.41 -19.71
CA GLU A 288 -0.06 -15.73 -19.32
C GLU A 288 1.07 -15.95 -20.33
N LYS A 289 0.92 -16.93 -21.21
CA LYS A 289 2.00 -17.39 -22.08
C LYS A 289 2.18 -16.62 -23.39
N ASN A 290 1.27 -15.74 -23.77
CA ASN A 290 1.29 -15.02 -25.05
C ASN A 290 1.51 -13.51 -24.88
N ARG A 291 2.46 -13.10 -24.07
CA ARG A 291 2.88 -11.69 -24.03
C ARG A 291 3.87 -11.46 -25.17
N VAL A 292 3.66 -10.42 -25.94
CA VAL A 292 4.52 -9.98 -27.03
C VAL A 292 4.70 -8.46 -26.99
N ASP A 293 5.75 -7.98 -27.58
CA ASP A 293 5.98 -6.55 -27.73
C ASP A 293 5.06 -5.99 -28.81
N LEU A 294 4.18 -5.09 -28.45
CA LEU A 294 3.15 -4.53 -29.31
C LEU A 294 3.14 -3.01 -29.28
N ASP A 295 2.84 -2.42 -30.43
CA ASP A 295 2.53 -0.99 -30.53
C ASP A 295 1.14 -0.73 -29.91
N LEU A 296 1.07 0.06 -28.88
CA LEU A 296 -0.18 0.39 -28.18
C LEU A 296 -1.18 1.10 -29.12
N ASN A 297 -0.70 1.93 -30.04
CA ASN A 297 -1.57 2.57 -31.02
C ASN A 297 -2.34 1.51 -31.84
N ALA A 298 -1.65 0.46 -32.30
CA ALA A 298 -2.26 -0.59 -33.12
C ALA A 298 -3.31 -1.40 -32.34
N VAL A 299 -3.06 -1.67 -31.04
CA VAL A 299 -4.03 -2.39 -30.19
C VAL A 299 -5.29 -1.57 -29.95
N ILE A 300 -5.15 -0.26 -29.68
CA ILE A 300 -6.29 0.64 -29.51
C ILE A 300 -7.11 0.72 -30.79
N GLU A 301 -6.48 0.85 -31.94
CA GLU A 301 -7.20 0.90 -33.24
C GLU A 301 -7.97 -0.36 -33.56
N LEU A 302 -7.38 -1.51 -33.26
CA LEU A 302 -8.06 -2.79 -33.40
C LEU A 302 -9.32 -2.84 -32.52
N ALA A 303 -9.18 -2.46 -31.26
CA ALA A 303 -10.31 -2.40 -30.31
C ALA A 303 -11.41 -1.43 -30.78
N LEU A 304 -11.03 -0.25 -31.25
CA LEU A 304 -11.98 0.75 -31.77
C LEU A 304 -12.67 0.29 -33.07
N THR A 305 -11.98 -0.46 -33.91
CA THR A 305 -12.58 -1.05 -35.12
C THR A 305 -13.67 -2.04 -34.75
N ILE A 306 -13.43 -2.89 -33.75
CA ILE A 306 -14.42 -3.84 -33.22
C ILE A 306 -15.64 -3.08 -32.66
N ILE A 307 -15.43 -2.05 -31.86
CA ILE A 307 -16.46 -1.22 -31.24
C ILE A 307 -17.31 -0.54 -32.31
N LYS A 308 -16.69 0.08 -33.33
CA LYS A 308 -17.41 0.76 -34.43
C LYS A 308 -18.24 -0.19 -35.25
N THR A 309 -17.86 -1.45 -35.39
CA THR A 309 -18.59 -2.48 -36.12
C THR A 309 -19.84 -2.95 -35.36
N GLN A 310 -19.75 -3.01 -34.01
CA GLN A 310 -20.85 -3.45 -33.14
C GLN A 310 -21.81 -2.32 -32.77
N ALA A 311 -21.32 -1.09 -32.72
CA ALA A 311 -22.07 0.07 -32.31
C ALA A 311 -22.59 0.81 -33.54
N LYS A 312 -23.90 0.69 -33.84
CA LYS A 312 -24.64 1.66 -34.69
C LYS A 312 -24.69 2.98 -33.92
N THR A 313 -23.58 3.69 -33.77
CA THR A 313 -23.39 4.64 -32.70
C THR A 313 -23.67 6.07 -33.12
N VAL A 314 -24.36 6.72 -32.24
CA VAL A 314 -24.56 8.17 -32.11
C VAL A 314 -23.43 8.86 -31.31
N VAL A 315 -22.39 8.14 -30.90
CA VAL A 315 -21.29 8.65 -30.09
C VAL A 315 -20.03 8.84 -30.94
N ASP A 316 -19.48 10.04 -30.91
CA ASP A 316 -18.22 10.38 -31.59
C ASP A 316 -17.03 9.89 -30.76
N ILE A 317 -16.15 9.07 -31.36
CA ILE A 317 -14.97 8.52 -30.67
C ILE A 317 -13.72 9.04 -31.36
N ASP A 318 -13.01 9.93 -30.66
CA ASP A 318 -11.74 10.51 -31.08
C ASP A 318 -10.59 9.78 -30.42
N PHE A 319 -9.63 9.30 -31.25
CA PHE A 319 -8.38 8.73 -30.77
C PHE A 319 -7.21 9.53 -31.30
N THR A 320 -6.42 10.06 -30.39
CA THR A 320 -5.18 10.75 -30.71
C THR A 320 -4.00 9.79 -30.52
N ARG A 321 -3.34 9.45 -31.63
CA ARG A 321 -2.15 8.59 -31.62
C ARG A 321 -0.99 9.28 -30.94
N SER A 322 -0.16 8.51 -30.21
CA SER A 322 1.16 8.98 -29.80
C SER A 322 2.11 8.97 -31.00
N GLU A 323 2.90 10.04 -31.16
CA GLU A 323 3.97 10.14 -32.17
C GLU A 323 5.12 9.15 -31.87
N GLU A 324 5.44 8.95 -30.60
CA GLU A 324 6.34 7.92 -30.12
C GLU A 324 5.57 6.60 -30.12
N LYS A 325 5.95 5.63 -30.97
CA LYS A 325 5.32 4.31 -30.98
C LYS A 325 5.57 3.61 -29.63
N PRO A 326 4.64 3.71 -28.65
CA PRO A 326 4.84 3.10 -27.36
C PRO A 326 4.73 1.59 -27.46
N VAL A 327 5.85 0.90 -27.28
CA VAL A 327 5.91 -0.57 -27.27
C VAL A 327 5.68 -1.07 -25.85
N ILE A 328 4.71 -1.96 -25.68
CA ILE A 328 4.35 -2.55 -24.41
C ILE A 328 4.39 -4.08 -24.49
N HIS A 329 4.85 -4.73 -23.42
CA HIS A 329 4.95 -6.19 -23.34
C HIS A 329 3.70 -6.80 -22.71
N VAL A 330 2.69 -7.10 -23.53
CA VAL A 330 1.36 -7.53 -23.06
C VAL A 330 0.74 -8.59 -23.98
N ASN A 331 -0.35 -9.18 -23.50
CA ASN A 331 -1.23 -9.98 -24.34
C ASN A 331 -2.18 -9.05 -25.09
N ALA A 332 -2.11 -9.04 -26.43
CA ALA A 332 -2.92 -8.18 -27.30
C ALA A 332 -4.43 -8.32 -27.06
N ASN A 333 -4.91 -9.55 -26.93
CA ASN A 333 -6.34 -9.83 -26.75
C ASN A 333 -6.84 -9.33 -25.39
N GLN A 334 -6.07 -9.51 -24.32
CA GLN A 334 -6.44 -9.03 -23.00
C GLN A 334 -6.48 -7.51 -22.96
N LEU A 335 -5.50 -6.84 -23.54
CA LEU A 335 -5.49 -5.38 -23.59
C LEU A 335 -6.62 -4.82 -24.44
N ALA A 336 -6.84 -5.41 -25.64
CA ALA A 336 -7.97 -5.02 -26.49
C ALA A 336 -9.32 -5.19 -25.76
N GLN A 337 -9.49 -6.29 -25.02
CA GLN A 337 -10.69 -6.54 -24.21
C GLN A 337 -10.89 -5.48 -23.12
N VAL A 338 -9.81 -5.06 -22.42
CA VAL A 338 -9.90 -3.98 -21.43
C VAL A 338 -10.37 -2.68 -22.09
N ILE A 339 -9.81 -2.33 -23.24
CA ILE A 339 -10.18 -1.12 -23.99
C ILE A 339 -11.65 -1.19 -24.44
N ILE A 340 -12.05 -2.34 -25.00
CA ILE A 340 -13.43 -2.56 -25.45
C ILE A 340 -14.39 -2.39 -24.27
N ASN A 341 -14.11 -3.00 -23.13
CA ASN A 341 -14.97 -2.89 -21.94
C ASN A 341 -15.10 -1.44 -21.45
N ILE A 342 -13.98 -0.73 -21.34
CA ILE A 342 -13.97 0.67 -20.86
C ILE A 342 -14.77 1.56 -21.81
N VAL A 343 -14.51 1.47 -23.13
CA VAL A 343 -15.17 2.31 -24.14
C VAL A 343 -16.64 1.96 -24.25
N THR A 344 -17.02 0.68 -24.19
CA THR A 344 -18.42 0.25 -24.21
C THR A 344 -19.18 0.76 -22.97
N ASN A 345 -18.56 0.69 -21.78
CA ASN A 345 -19.14 1.26 -20.57
C ASN A 345 -19.32 2.78 -20.68
N ALA A 346 -18.35 3.47 -21.28
CA ALA A 346 -18.45 4.90 -21.52
C ALA A 346 -19.58 5.24 -22.50
N ILE A 347 -19.75 4.46 -23.58
CA ILE A 347 -20.88 4.60 -24.51
C ILE A 347 -22.21 4.40 -23.80
N GLN A 348 -22.33 3.36 -22.96
CA GLN A 348 -23.57 3.07 -22.21
C GLN A 348 -23.91 4.15 -21.17
N ALA A 349 -22.89 4.81 -20.61
CA ALA A 349 -23.07 5.90 -19.65
C ALA A 349 -23.55 7.22 -20.30
N ILE A 350 -23.40 7.36 -21.63
CA ILE A 350 -23.88 8.52 -22.39
C ILE A 350 -25.34 8.34 -22.66
N THR A 351 -26.20 9.03 -21.93
CA THR A 351 -27.68 8.98 -22.06
C THR A 351 -28.19 9.89 -23.14
N ASP A 352 -27.43 10.92 -23.52
CA ASP A 352 -27.79 11.89 -24.57
C ASP A 352 -27.30 11.44 -25.95
N LYS A 353 -28.06 11.71 -26.98
CA LYS A 353 -27.79 11.28 -28.37
C LYS A 353 -26.52 11.92 -28.99
N THR A 354 -25.80 12.77 -28.27
CA THR A 354 -24.60 13.47 -28.73
C THR A 354 -23.55 13.47 -27.65
N GLY A 355 -22.77 12.37 -27.53
CA GLY A 355 -21.64 12.26 -26.64
C GLY A 355 -20.31 12.14 -27.41
N ARG A 356 -19.22 12.58 -26.81
CA ARG A 356 -17.87 12.40 -27.34
C ARG A 356 -17.02 11.64 -26.34
N ILE A 357 -16.27 10.65 -26.83
CA ILE A 357 -15.26 9.92 -26.07
C ILE A 357 -13.92 10.24 -26.70
N THR A 358 -12.98 10.76 -25.89
CA THR A 358 -11.63 11.05 -26.33
C THR A 358 -10.67 10.07 -25.67
N ILE A 359 -9.81 9.45 -26.47
CA ILE A 359 -8.78 8.52 -26.02
C ILE A 359 -7.42 9.13 -26.38
N THR A 360 -6.55 9.28 -25.39
CA THR A 360 -5.19 9.82 -25.54
C THR A 360 -4.17 8.87 -24.93
N ILE A 361 -2.97 8.83 -25.51
CA ILE A 361 -1.80 8.13 -24.94
C ILE A 361 -0.85 9.23 -24.46
N GLU A 362 -0.53 9.24 -23.17
CA GLU A 362 0.42 10.17 -22.52
C GLU A 362 1.69 9.44 -22.10
#